data_32e7fae7d680aaf5d418d950561433db
#
_entry.id   32e7fae7d680aaf5d418d950561433db
#
_cell.length_a   1.000
_cell.length_b   1.000
_cell.length_c   1.000
_cell.angle_alpha   90.00
_cell.angle_beta   90.00
_cell.angle_gamma   90.00
#
_symmetry.space_group_name_H-M   'P 1'
#
loop_
_entity.id
_entity.type
_entity.pdbx_description
1 polymer ?
#
loop_
_entity_poly.entity_id
_entity_poly.type
_entity_poly.pdbx_seq_one_letter_code
_entity_poly.pdbx_strand_id
1 'polypeptide(L)'
;MPKKPLHPTIARIINWLKRVKNLDHGSHLAVIIRRDKFQTLSDEEAVKLLHKQFEDEFRRLRDVPVNIEQGNGGPLKGTLDGKELTPSQLLFQQDFPEVNRTVLNFLALKWLLEDRHEDFTAHQPDAVKLSKQTFNRFREMARECLKEPDDILALVVSLMLGDVGKDPNLEAMVNETDGKKTNHDQILARAIELGCFRKALGLLPDAKKQEVILGVKVGAKLNIPQLTQGENVPGSLQSILMLRGHPQALNLKYLEIMLDVSGAGAHLDARGAVRMIEPVCSSFLLAFPVLQDVIAGRLSVRDAYNKVLQYRGQLLYDKGFPKLSTDNPSDRAFLRLCAMGRVADQHLAQVFDQAFRTLPAPTKQELITGLNVDGCDGEDAVILYYMPAVFAEGLRVTRGESDRKQIEVLQSLMSFMARTYHDTKPIPGTITERDVSKATEFIQREAFVRDPTILNECILPVATC
;
A
#
# COMPACT_ATOMS: atom_id res chain seq x y z
N MET A 1 -35.13 -22.05 -45.31
CA MET A 1 -34.48 -20.71 -45.30
C MET A 1 -33.58 -20.61 -44.09
N PRO A 2 -32.25 -20.41 -44.22
CA PRO A 2 -31.36 -20.24 -43.08
C PRO A 2 -31.67 -18.92 -42.39
N LYS A 3 -31.81 -18.95 -41.04
CA LYS A 3 -32.01 -17.79 -40.23
C LYS A 3 -30.77 -16.86 -40.31
N LYS A 4 -30.97 -15.62 -40.72
CA LYS A 4 -29.90 -14.60 -40.72
C LYS A 4 -29.20 -14.53 -39.33
N PRO A 5 -27.86 -14.42 -39.25
CA PRO A 5 -27.17 -14.24 -37.98
C PRO A 5 -27.64 -12.91 -37.34
N LEU A 6 -27.96 -12.96 -36.07
CA LEU A 6 -28.29 -11.79 -35.24
C LEU A 6 -27.10 -10.82 -35.20
N HIS A 7 -27.42 -9.53 -35.26
CA HIS A 7 -26.44 -8.46 -35.14
C HIS A 7 -25.58 -8.67 -33.87
N PRO A 8 -24.26 -8.49 -33.93
CA PRO A 8 -23.37 -8.77 -32.78
C PRO A 8 -23.80 -8.13 -31.47
N THR A 9 -24.35 -6.93 -31.51
CA THR A 9 -24.89 -6.23 -30.35
C THR A 9 -26.12 -6.93 -29.76
N ILE A 10 -27.04 -7.43 -30.62
CA ILE A 10 -28.20 -8.19 -30.19
C ILE A 10 -27.84 -9.54 -29.61
N ALA A 11 -26.85 -10.20 -30.18
CA ALA A 11 -26.31 -11.45 -29.65
C ALA A 11 -25.63 -11.25 -28.25
N ARG A 12 -24.94 -10.13 -28.06
CA ARG A 12 -24.39 -9.73 -26.73
C ARG A 12 -25.50 -9.46 -25.72
N ILE A 13 -26.56 -8.74 -26.11
CA ILE A 13 -27.72 -8.45 -25.23
C ILE A 13 -28.47 -9.74 -24.89
N ILE A 14 -28.70 -10.63 -25.86
CA ILE A 14 -29.34 -11.93 -25.59
C ILE A 14 -28.50 -12.84 -24.72
N ASN A 15 -27.16 -12.87 -24.91
CA ASN A 15 -26.27 -13.60 -24.02
C ASN A 15 -26.20 -12.97 -22.63
N TRP A 16 -26.23 -11.66 -22.52
CA TRP A 16 -26.33 -10.94 -21.27
C TRP A 16 -27.65 -11.26 -20.55
N LEU A 17 -28.80 -11.18 -21.25
CA LEU A 17 -30.11 -11.53 -20.69
C LEU A 17 -30.21 -13.02 -20.29
N LYS A 18 -29.56 -13.94 -21.00
CA LYS A 18 -29.49 -15.35 -20.63
C LYS A 18 -28.60 -15.56 -19.40
N ARG A 19 -27.49 -14.81 -19.26
CA ARG A 19 -26.64 -14.81 -18.05
C ARG A 19 -27.37 -14.23 -16.85
N VAL A 20 -28.05 -13.09 -17.03
CA VAL A 20 -28.85 -12.46 -15.97
C VAL A 20 -30.04 -13.31 -15.55
N LYS A 21 -30.72 -14.04 -16.45
CA LYS A 21 -31.79 -14.99 -16.11
C LYS A 21 -31.31 -16.23 -15.36
N ASN A 22 -30.02 -16.60 -15.49
CA ASN A 22 -29.42 -17.70 -14.74
C ASN A 22 -28.78 -17.24 -13.42
N LEU A 23 -28.64 -15.93 -13.18
CA LEU A 23 -28.38 -15.35 -11.88
C LEU A 23 -29.73 -15.19 -11.19
N ASP A 24 -30.08 -16.11 -10.30
CA ASP A 24 -31.22 -15.99 -9.41
C ASP A 24 -31.27 -14.55 -8.87
N HIS A 25 -32.38 -13.82 -9.01
CA HIS A 25 -32.53 -12.44 -8.57
C HIS A 25 -32.28 -12.19 -7.08
N GLY A 26 -31.85 -13.19 -6.35
CA GLY A 26 -31.42 -13.20 -4.96
C GLY A 26 -29.95 -13.60 -4.72
N SER A 27 -29.16 -13.84 -5.78
CA SER A 27 -27.77 -14.29 -5.60
C SER A 27 -26.89 -13.15 -5.09
N HIS A 28 -26.38 -13.30 -3.86
CA HIS A 28 -25.37 -12.42 -3.29
C HIS A 28 -23.98 -12.79 -3.82
N LEU A 29 -23.05 -11.81 -3.88
CA LEU A 29 -21.68 -12.02 -4.31
C LEU A 29 -21.02 -13.20 -3.55
N ALA A 30 -21.26 -13.32 -2.26
CA ALA A 30 -20.76 -14.43 -1.43
C ALA A 30 -21.17 -15.81 -1.97
N VAL A 31 -22.40 -15.96 -2.46
CA VAL A 31 -22.90 -17.22 -3.05
C VAL A 31 -22.20 -17.52 -4.37
N ILE A 32 -21.94 -16.48 -5.18
CA ILE A 32 -21.28 -16.60 -6.49
C ILE A 32 -19.82 -17.02 -6.28
N ILE A 33 -19.11 -16.43 -5.31
CA ILE A 33 -17.74 -16.79 -4.94
C ILE A 33 -17.71 -18.26 -4.48
N ARG A 34 -18.57 -18.68 -3.58
CA ARG A 34 -18.63 -20.07 -3.07
C ARG A 34 -18.95 -21.12 -4.13
N ARG A 35 -19.63 -20.71 -5.20
CA ARG A 35 -19.92 -21.58 -6.36
C ARG A 35 -18.82 -21.56 -7.42
N ASP A 36 -17.68 -20.95 -7.13
CA ASP A 36 -16.54 -20.77 -8.06
C ASP A 36 -16.94 -20.10 -9.39
N LYS A 37 -17.90 -19.16 -9.32
CA LYS A 37 -18.39 -18.40 -10.47
C LYS A 37 -17.93 -16.95 -10.49
N PHE A 38 -17.06 -16.57 -9.57
CA PHE A 38 -16.56 -15.19 -9.45
C PHE A 38 -15.88 -14.73 -10.73
N GLN A 39 -15.04 -15.60 -11.31
CA GLN A 39 -14.31 -15.30 -12.54
C GLN A 39 -15.18 -15.26 -13.80
N THR A 40 -16.46 -15.67 -13.73
CA THR A 40 -17.38 -15.61 -14.89
C THR A 40 -18.13 -14.29 -15.00
N LEU A 41 -18.06 -13.43 -13.98
CA LEU A 41 -18.67 -12.12 -13.97
C LEU A 41 -17.89 -11.14 -14.86
N SER A 42 -18.60 -10.25 -15.55
CA SER A 42 -17.95 -9.03 -16.05
C SER A 42 -17.54 -8.11 -14.89
N ASP A 43 -16.64 -7.16 -15.14
CA ASP A 43 -16.23 -6.20 -14.10
C ASP A 43 -17.41 -5.39 -13.59
N GLU A 44 -18.28 -4.95 -14.48
CA GLU A 44 -19.51 -4.22 -14.14
C GLU A 44 -20.48 -5.04 -13.27
N GLU A 45 -20.73 -6.30 -13.63
CA GLU A 45 -21.56 -7.21 -12.83
C GLU A 45 -20.97 -7.43 -11.44
N ALA A 46 -19.65 -7.65 -11.37
CA ALA A 46 -18.93 -7.86 -10.12
C ALA A 46 -19.03 -6.63 -9.20
N VAL A 47 -18.83 -5.42 -9.74
CA VAL A 47 -18.96 -4.14 -9.01
C VAL A 47 -20.38 -3.92 -8.50
N LYS A 48 -21.41 -4.17 -9.31
CA LYS A 48 -22.82 -4.03 -8.90
C LYS A 48 -23.19 -5.02 -7.79
N LEU A 49 -22.69 -6.25 -7.87
CA LEU A 49 -22.91 -7.27 -6.83
C LEU A 49 -22.15 -6.94 -5.55
N LEU A 50 -20.93 -6.40 -5.66
CA LEU A 50 -20.16 -5.92 -4.51
C LEU A 50 -20.93 -4.81 -3.79
N HIS A 51 -21.41 -3.81 -4.51
CA HIS A 51 -22.20 -2.73 -3.93
C HIS A 51 -23.45 -3.26 -3.23
N LYS A 52 -24.21 -4.14 -3.87
CA LYS A 52 -25.42 -4.75 -3.29
C LYS A 52 -25.12 -5.55 -2.00
N GLN A 53 -23.94 -6.19 -1.93
CA GLN A 53 -23.55 -7.01 -0.77
C GLN A 53 -23.10 -6.13 0.40
N PHE A 54 -22.47 -4.97 0.14
CA PHE A 54 -21.78 -4.12 1.12
C PHE A 54 -22.34 -2.69 1.14
N GLU A 55 -23.68 -2.53 1.01
CA GLU A 55 -24.34 -1.20 0.94
C GLU A 55 -24.00 -0.31 2.16
N ASP A 56 -23.87 -0.88 3.36
CA ASP A 56 -23.57 -0.13 4.58
C ASP A 56 -22.13 0.41 4.56
N GLU A 57 -21.17 -0.40 4.08
CA GLU A 57 -19.76 -0.04 3.93
C GLU A 57 -19.59 1.03 2.82
N PHE A 58 -20.26 0.87 1.68
CA PHE A 58 -20.25 1.87 0.60
C PHE A 58 -20.79 3.22 1.04
N ARG A 59 -21.84 3.24 1.89
CA ARG A 59 -22.37 4.49 2.45
C ARG A 59 -21.29 5.22 3.25
N ARG A 60 -20.53 4.52 4.09
CA ARG A 60 -19.43 5.08 4.86
C ARG A 60 -18.30 5.59 3.98
N LEU A 61 -17.90 4.83 2.95
CA LEU A 61 -16.85 5.22 2.02
C LEU A 61 -17.19 6.50 1.23
N ARG A 62 -18.48 6.78 0.98
CA ARG A 62 -18.91 8.04 0.34
C ARG A 62 -18.76 9.26 1.26
N ASP A 63 -18.85 9.04 2.58
CA ASP A 63 -18.77 10.12 3.58
C ASP A 63 -17.31 10.48 3.93
N VAL A 64 -16.32 9.73 3.42
CA VAL A 64 -14.89 10.02 3.64
C VAL A 64 -14.50 11.30 2.91
N PRO A 65 -14.05 12.34 3.62
CA PRO A 65 -13.56 13.57 3.00
C PRO A 65 -12.23 13.29 2.30
N VAL A 66 -12.10 13.71 1.04
CA VAL A 66 -10.85 13.60 0.29
C VAL A 66 -10.26 14.98 0.12
N ASN A 67 -9.02 15.15 0.58
CA ASN A 67 -8.22 16.31 0.22
C ASN A 67 -7.77 16.17 -1.23
N ILE A 68 -8.53 16.76 -2.15
CA ILE A 68 -8.27 16.73 -3.60
C ILE A 68 -7.06 17.59 -4.00
N GLU A 69 -6.38 18.24 -3.06
CA GLU A 69 -5.32 19.22 -3.30
C GLU A 69 -4.04 18.68 -3.98
N GLN A 70 -3.93 17.37 -4.26
CA GLN A 70 -2.72 16.77 -4.81
C GLN A 70 -2.80 16.32 -6.28
N GLY A 71 -3.84 16.66 -7.01
CA GLY A 71 -3.96 16.35 -8.44
C GLY A 71 -4.32 17.58 -9.26
N ASN A 72 -3.63 17.84 -10.35
CA ASN A 72 -4.06 18.79 -11.37
C ASN A 72 -5.49 18.42 -11.81
N GLY A 73 -6.49 19.08 -11.28
CA GLY A 73 -7.95 18.87 -11.37
C GLY A 73 -8.57 18.50 -12.71
N GLY A 74 -8.05 17.47 -13.35
CA GLY A 74 -8.67 16.83 -14.50
C GLY A 74 -9.80 15.88 -14.05
N PRO A 75 -10.75 15.56 -14.93
CA PRO A 75 -11.81 14.61 -14.62
C PRO A 75 -11.21 13.26 -14.25
N LEU A 76 -11.79 12.61 -13.24
CA LEU A 76 -11.44 11.24 -12.86
C LEU A 76 -11.65 10.31 -14.06
N LYS A 77 -10.73 9.36 -14.23
CA LYS A 77 -10.70 8.46 -15.38
C LYS A 77 -11.09 7.05 -14.97
N GLY A 78 -11.94 6.42 -15.75
CA GLY A 78 -12.39 5.05 -15.54
C GLY A 78 -12.67 4.34 -16.86
N THR A 79 -12.94 3.04 -16.84
CA THR A 79 -13.20 2.21 -18.04
C THR A 79 -14.39 1.28 -17.89
N LEU A 80 -15.23 1.48 -16.87
CA LEU A 80 -16.39 0.64 -16.67
C LEU A 80 -17.52 1.02 -17.64
N ASP A 81 -18.33 0.02 -18.00
CA ASP A 81 -19.48 0.15 -18.93
C ASP A 81 -19.12 0.68 -20.34
N GLY A 82 -17.84 0.59 -20.74
CA GLY A 82 -17.38 1.06 -22.05
C GLY A 82 -17.53 2.56 -22.30
N LYS A 83 -17.76 3.37 -21.24
CA LYS A 83 -17.99 4.81 -21.28
C LYS A 83 -16.97 5.63 -20.51
N GLU A 84 -15.83 5.05 -20.20
CA GLU A 84 -14.81 5.69 -19.37
C GLU A 84 -15.32 6.14 -17.98
N LEU A 85 -16.33 5.43 -17.44
CA LEU A 85 -16.87 5.72 -16.12
C LEU A 85 -15.95 5.17 -15.02
N THR A 86 -15.81 5.93 -13.95
CA THR A 86 -15.21 5.42 -12.70
C THR A 86 -16.20 4.46 -12.00
N PRO A 87 -15.71 3.60 -11.09
CA PRO A 87 -16.60 2.74 -10.30
C PRO A 87 -17.71 3.50 -9.57
N SER A 88 -17.40 4.65 -8.97
CA SER A 88 -18.40 5.45 -8.26
C SER A 88 -19.38 6.15 -9.20
N GLN A 89 -18.95 6.60 -10.38
CA GLN A 89 -19.86 7.12 -11.42
C GLN A 89 -20.83 6.03 -11.91
N LEU A 90 -20.34 4.79 -12.09
CA LEU A 90 -21.20 3.66 -12.45
C LEU A 90 -22.28 3.38 -11.40
N LEU A 91 -21.91 3.45 -10.11
CA LEU A 91 -22.82 3.09 -9.00
C LEU A 91 -23.73 4.23 -8.57
N PHE A 92 -23.22 5.47 -8.56
CA PHE A 92 -23.86 6.61 -7.91
C PHE A 92 -24.04 7.82 -8.83
N GLN A 93 -23.56 7.76 -10.09
CA GLN A 93 -23.57 8.89 -11.03
C GLN A 93 -22.78 10.11 -10.52
N GLN A 94 -21.89 9.91 -9.57
CA GLN A 94 -21.06 10.91 -8.93
C GLN A 94 -19.70 10.31 -8.55
N ASP A 95 -18.65 11.15 -8.46
CA ASP A 95 -17.33 10.72 -8.04
C ASP A 95 -17.20 10.70 -6.53
N PHE A 96 -16.74 9.52 -6.02
CA PHE A 96 -16.36 9.29 -4.64
C PHE A 96 -15.01 8.60 -4.63
N PRO A 97 -13.90 9.31 -4.39
CA PRO A 97 -12.54 8.79 -4.51
C PRO A 97 -12.26 7.53 -3.68
N GLU A 98 -12.70 7.44 -2.43
CA GLU A 98 -12.48 6.25 -1.60
C GLU A 98 -13.33 5.05 -2.09
N VAL A 99 -14.50 5.29 -2.68
CA VAL A 99 -15.26 4.25 -3.38
C VAL A 99 -14.47 3.72 -4.57
N ASN A 100 -13.91 4.62 -5.39
CA ASN A 100 -13.09 4.24 -6.55
C ASN A 100 -11.90 3.39 -6.12
N ARG A 101 -11.19 3.79 -5.05
CA ARG A 101 -10.06 3.08 -4.49
C ARG A 101 -10.46 1.66 -4.05
N THR A 102 -11.46 1.55 -3.19
CA THR A 102 -11.91 0.26 -2.65
C THR A 102 -12.41 -0.69 -3.75
N VAL A 103 -13.15 -0.17 -4.72
CA VAL A 103 -13.61 -0.99 -5.85
C VAL A 103 -12.45 -1.40 -6.74
N LEU A 104 -11.44 -0.53 -6.95
CA LEU A 104 -10.27 -0.91 -7.73
C LEU A 104 -9.42 -1.97 -7.02
N ASN A 105 -9.33 -1.96 -5.68
CA ASN A 105 -8.71 -3.04 -4.90
C ASN A 105 -9.38 -4.40 -5.22
N PHE A 106 -10.71 -4.42 -5.25
CA PHE A 106 -11.50 -5.60 -5.60
C PHE A 106 -11.33 -6.01 -7.08
N LEU A 107 -11.34 -5.07 -8.02
CA LEU A 107 -11.12 -5.36 -9.44
C LEU A 107 -9.69 -5.86 -9.69
N ALA A 108 -8.69 -5.32 -8.99
CA ALA A 108 -7.32 -5.81 -9.06
C ALA A 108 -7.22 -7.28 -8.62
N LEU A 109 -7.93 -7.68 -7.55
CA LEU A 109 -8.05 -9.09 -7.18
C LEU A 109 -8.65 -9.93 -8.31
N LYS A 110 -9.75 -9.46 -8.91
CA LYS A 110 -10.43 -10.16 -10.00
C LYS A 110 -9.51 -10.32 -11.20
N TRP A 111 -8.87 -9.26 -11.66
CA TRP A 111 -7.92 -9.29 -12.79
C TRP A 111 -6.73 -10.22 -12.51
N LEU A 112 -6.23 -10.22 -11.27
CA LEU A 112 -5.14 -11.11 -10.85
C LEU A 112 -5.54 -12.58 -10.95
N LEU A 113 -6.72 -12.95 -10.44
CA LEU A 113 -7.21 -14.34 -10.48
C LEU A 113 -7.52 -14.82 -11.91
N GLU A 114 -7.99 -13.92 -12.78
CA GLU A 114 -8.35 -14.17 -14.18
C GLU A 114 -7.17 -14.11 -15.16
N ASP A 115 -5.95 -13.81 -14.70
CA ASP A 115 -4.76 -13.63 -15.56
C ASP A 115 -4.86 -12.43 -16.53
N ARG A 116 -5.59 -11.38 -16.13
CA ARG A 116 -5.81 -10.18 -16.94
C ARG A 116 -4.71 -9.15 -16.69
N HIS A 117 -3.50 -9.47 -17.15
CA HIS A 117 -2.33 -8.60 -16.96
C HIS A 117 -2.51 -7.22 -17.59
N GLU A 118 -3.07 -7.14 -18.80
CA GLU A 118 -3.24 -5.87 -19.52
C GLU A 118 -4.20 -4.93 -18.80
N ASP A 119 -5.30 -5.46 -18.25
CA ASP A 119 -6.25 -4.65 -17.45
C ASP A 119 -5.60 -4.20 -16.14
N PHE A 120 -4.88 -5.10 -15.46
CA PHE A 120 -4.18 -4.79 -14.21
C PHE A 120 -3.13 -3.69 -14.41
N THR A 121 -2.37 -3.74 -15.51
CA THR A 121 -1.27 -2.81 -15.79
C THR A 121 -1.65 -1.63 -16.66
N ALA A 122 -2.93 -1.49 -16.98
CA ALA A 122 -3.40 -0.37 -17.78
C ALA A 122 -2.97 0.98 -17.17
N HIS A 123 -2.48 1.88 -18.03
CA HIS A 123 -2.01 3.22 -17.65
C HIS A 123 -0.83 3.28 -16.66
N GLN A 124 -0.15 2.18 -16.39
CA GLN A 124 1.15 2.24 -15.73
C GLN A 124 2.21 2.84 -16.67
N PRO A 125 3.15 3.67 -16.17
CA PRO A 125 4.23 4.20 -16.99
C PRO A 125 5.12 3.08 -17.55
N ASP A 126 5.43 3.09 -18.85
CA ASP A 126 6.17 2.02 -19.53
C ASP A 126 7.52 1.69 -18.88
N ALA A 127 8.24 2.71 -18.41
CA ALA A 127 9.55 2.54 -17.78
C ALA A 127 9.54 1.70 -16.49
N VAL A 128 8.39 1.57 -15.84
CA VAL A 128 8.21 0.87 -14.56
C VAL A 128 6.99 -0.04 -14.54
N LYS A 129 6.43 -0.31 -15.72
CA LYS A 129 5.25 -1.17 -15.89
C LYS A 129 5.55 -2.56 -15.33
N LEU A 130 4.59 -3.11 -14.60
CA LEU A 130 4.67 -4.44 -14.03
C LEU A 130 4.82 -5.48 -15.15
N SER A 131 5.93 -6.22 -15.14
CA SER A 131 6.19 -7.26 -16.12
C SER A 131 5.21 -8.43 -15.97
N LYS A 132 4.93 -9.12 -17.05
CA LYS A 132 4.12 -10.35 -17.02
C LYS A 132 4.71 -11.40 -16.08
N GLN A 133 6.03 -11.48 -15.99
CA GLN A 133 6.72 -12.40 -15.09
C GLN A 133 6.43 -12.10 -13.62
N THR A 134 6.57 -10.85 -13.20
CA THR A 134 6.31 -10.44 -11.82
C THR A 134 4.82 -10.51 -11.50
N PHE A 135 3.95 -10.14 -12.44
CA PHE A 135 2.50 -10.34 -12.30
C PHE A 135 2.15 -11.82 -12.08
N ASN A 136 2.74 -12.74 -12.82
CA ASN A 136 2.51 -14.19 -12.64
C ASN A 136 2.97 -14.65 -11.25
N ARG A 137 4.11 -14.17 -10.74
CA ARG A 137 4.55 -14.47 -9.37
C ARG A 137 3.56 -13.94 -8.31
N PHE A 138 3.01 -12.74 -8.52
CA PHE A 138 1.96 -12.21 -7.64
C PHE A 138 0.69 -13.08 -7.69
N ARG A 139 0.29 -13.48 -8.88
CA ARG A 139 -0.86 -14.38 -9.09
C ARG A 139 -0.66 -15.75 -8.45
N GLU A 140 0.52 -16.34 -8.57
CA GLU A 140 0.89 -17.61 -7.93
C GLU A 140 0.81 -17.47 -6.40
N MET A 141 1.41 -16.43 -5.83
CA MET A 141 1.31 -16.13 -4.40
C MET A 141 -0.16 -15.99 -3.96
N ALA A 142 -0.98 -15.26 -4.71
CA ALA A 142 -2.39 -15.09 -4.39
C ALA A 142 -3.13 -16.44 -4.40
N ARG A 143 -2.87 -17.31 -5.37
CA ARG A 143 -3.46 -18.66 -5.45
C ARG A 143 -3.01 -19.58 -4.30
N GLU A 144 -1.75 -19.47 -3.89
CA GLU A 144 -1.24 -20.23 -2.74
C GLU A 144 -1.88 -19.78 -1.42
N CYS A 145 -2.24 -18.50 -1.32
CA CYS A 145 -2.91 -17.93 -0.15
C CYS A 145 -4.42 -18.16 -0.14
N LEU A 146 -5.06 -18.23 -1.32
CA LEU A 146 -6.51 -18.32 -1.50
C LEU A 146 -6.91 -19.70 -2.06
N LYS A 147 -6.82 -20.72 -1.22
CA LYS A 147 -7.05 -22.13 -1.62
C LYS A 147 -8.52 -22.51 -1.72
N GLU A 148 -9.36 -21.81 -0.97
CA GLU A 148 -10.80 -22.09 -0.85
C GLU A 148 -11.63 -20.87 -1.24
N PRO A 149 -12.85 -21.02 -1.74
CA PRO A 149 -13.73 -19.90 -2.03
C PRO A 149 -13.97 -18.98 -0.82
N ASP A 150 -14.00 -19.51 0.39
CA ASP A 150 -14.13 -18.68 1.59
C ASP A 150 -12.87 -17.86 1.91
N ASP A 151 -11.68 -18.22 1.41
CA ASP A 151 -10.48 -17.36 1.46
C ASP A 151 -10.66 -16.13 0.57
N ILE A 152 -11.19 -16.32 -0.65
CA ILE A 152 -11.49 -15.21 -1.56
C ILE A 152 -12.54 -14.29 -0.93
N LEU A 153 -13.59 -14.86 -0.33
CA LEU A 153 -14.63 -14.08 0.34
C LEU A 153 -14.07 -13.32 1.55
N ALA A 154 -13.18 -13.94 2.34
CA ALA A 154 -12.51 -13.30 3.47
C ALA A 154 -11.65 -12.11 3.00
N LEU A 155 -10.92 -12.28 1.89
CA LEU A 155 -10.13 -11.18 1.31
C LEU A 155 -11.04 -10.06 0.79
N VAL A 156 -12.16 -10.38 0.13
CA VAL A 156 -13.14 -9.37 -0.32
C VAL A 156 -13.71 -8.60 0.87
N VAL A 157 -14.05 -9.28 1.97
CA VAL A 157 -14.50 -8.62 3.22
C VAL A 157 -13.41 -7.71 3.77
N SER A 158 -12.14 -8.17 3.82
CA SER A 158 -11.01 -7.35 4.26
C SER A 158 -10.84 -6.09 3.43
N LEU A 159 -10.87 -6.21 2.08
CA LEU A 159 -10.77 -5.08 1.16
C LEU A 159 -11.90 -4.07 1.35
N MET A 160 -13.13 -4.54 1.59
CA MET A 160 -14.28 -3.66 1.83
C MET A 160 -14.20 -2.92 3.17
N LEU A 161 -13.57 -3.51 4.18
CA LEU A 161 -13.44 -2.91 5.50
C LEU A 161 -12.21 -1.99 5.61
N GLY A 162 -11.14 -2.22 4.83
CA GLY A 162 -9.83 -1.58 4.99
C GLY A 162 -9.90 -0.06 5.13
N ASP A 163 -10.61 0.60 4.23
CA ASP A 163 -10.71 2.07 4.19
C ASP A 163 -11.89 2.65 4.99
N VAL A 164 -12.81 1.83 5.52
CA VAL A 164 -13.99 2.31 6.25
C VAL A 164 -13.63 3.00 7.57
N GLY A 165 -12.47 2.69 8.13
CA GLY A 165 -11.95 3.39 9.31
C GLY A 165 -11.69 4.89 9.10
N LYS A 166 -11.67 5.37 7.85
CA LYS A 166 -11.55 6.79 7.48
C LYS A 166 -12.88 7.56 7.58
N ASP A 167 -14.01 6.88 7.82
CA ASP A 167 -15.32 7.52 8.00
C ASP A 167 -15.31 8.39 9.26
N PRO A 168 -15.50 9.73 9.15
CA PRO A 168 -15.48 10.64 10.30
C PRO A 168 -16.58 10.34 11.31
N ASN A 169 -17.71 9.79 10.89
CA ASN A 169 -18.78 9.40 11.82
C ASN A 169 -18.37 8.17 12.64
N LEU A 170 -17.63 7.24 12.03
CA LEU A 170 -17.08 6.10 12.75
C LEU A 170 -15.98 6.54 13.71
N GLU A 171 -15.12 7.46 13.30
CA GLU A 171 -14.09 8.04 14.15
C GLU A 171 -14.72 8.73 15.37
N ALA A 172 -15.75 9.58 15.18
CA ALA A 172 -16.44 10.24 16.27
C ALA A 172 -17.03 9.23 17.26
N MET A 173 -17.71 8.19 16.77
CA MET A 173 -18.30 7.16 17.62
C MET A 173 -17.23 6.40 18.45
N VAL A 174 -16.09 6.08 17.87
CA VAL A 174 -15.00 5.38 18.57
C VAL A 174 -14.34 6.30 19.60
N ASN A 175 -14.13 7.56 19.26
CA ASN A 175 -13.50 8.56 20.13
C ASN A 175 -14.36 8.91 21.34
N GLU A 176 -15.68 8.91 21.23
CA GLU A 176 -16.60 9.09 22.34
C GLU A 176 -16.47 7.95 23.37
N THR A 177 -16.09 6.75 22.93
CA THR A 177 -16.00 5.57 23.80
C THR A 177 -14.63 5.45 24.48
N ASP A 178 -13.52 5.69 23.75
CA ASP A 178 -12.17 5.29 24.17
C ASP A 178 -11.14 6.44 24.17
N GLY A 179 -11.55 7.66 23.88
CA GLY A 179 -10.63 8.77 23.67
C GLY A 179 -10.10 8.82 22.24
N LYS A 180 -9.29 9.85 21.93
CA LYS A 180 -8.90 10.17 20.56
C LYS A 180 -8.05 9.08 19.92
N LYS A 181 -8.53 8.51 18.81
CA LYS A 181 -7.80 7.66 17.87
C LYS A 181 -7.58 8.45 16.59
N THR A 182 -6.38 8.45 16.07
CA THR A 182 -6.02 9.21 14.86
C THR A 182 -5.76 8.31 13.65
N ASN A 183 -5.41 7.05 13.90
CA ASN A 183 -5.11 6.07 12.84
C ASN A 183 -6.39 5.32 12.45
N HIS A 184 -6.75 5.36 11.16
CA HIS A 184 -7.96 4.73 10.64
C HIS A 184 -7.99 3.20 10.85
N ASP A 185 -6.84 2.51 10.85
CA ASP A 185 -6.76 1.08 11.16
C ASP A 185 -7.10 0.80 12.63
N GLN A 186 -6.69 1.69 13.56
CA GLN A 186 -7.06 1.60 14.97
C GLN A 186 -8.55 1.85 15.18
N ILE A 187 -9.12 2.83 14.44
CA ILE A 187 -10.56 3.11 14.45
C ILE A 187 -11.33 1.90 13.96
N LEU A 188 -10.91 1.30 12.84
CA LEU A 188 -11.54 0.09 12.29
C LEU A 188 -11.46 -1.08 13.28
N ALA A 189 -10.29 -1.35 13.85
CA ALA A 189 -10.10 -2.44 14.81
C ALA A 189 -11.04 -2.27 16.02
N ARG A 190 -11.13 -1.06 16.54
CA ARG A 190 -12.00 -0.76 17.68
C ARG A 190 -13.49 -0.83 17.34
N ALA A 191 -13.88 -0.33 16.18
CA ALA A 191 -15.26 -0.43 15.71
C ALA A 191 -15.73 -1.90 15.56
N ILE A 192 -14.84 -2.79 15.10
CA ILE A 192 -15.12 -4.23 15.05
C ILE A 192 -15.32 -4.80 16.46
N GLU A 193 -14.50 -4.42 17.43
CA GLU A 193 -14.65 -4.84 18.82
C GLU A 193 -15.98 -4.35 19.46
N LEU A 194 -16.41 -3.15 19.09
CA LEU A 194 -17.72 -2.61 19.48
C LEU A 194 -18.91 -3.27 18.76
N GLY A 195 -18.63 -4.22 17.86
CA GLY A 195 -19.64 -5.00 17.15
C GLY A 195 -20.19 -4.33 15.89
N CYS A 196 -19.49 -3.36 15.34
CA CYS A 196 -19.77 -2.86 13.99
C CYS A 196 -19.46 -3.93 12.95
N PHE A 197 -19.99 -3.75 11.73
CA PHE A 197 -19.74 -4.63 10.57
C PHE A 197 -20.19 -6.07 10.74
N ARG A 198 -21.18 -6.35 11.63
CA ARG A 198 -21.69 -7.70 11.86
C ARG A 198 -22.23 -8.36 10.59
N LYS A 199 -22.82 -7.59 9.68
CA LYS A 199 -23.33 -8.13 8.41
C LYS A 199 -22.18 -8.59 7.51
N ALA A 200 -21.18 -7.76 7.27
CA ALA A 200 -20.02 -8.10 6.46
C ALA A 200 -19.24 -9.28 7.03
N LEU A 201 -18.87 -9.22 8.31
CA LEU A 201 -18.18 -10.30 9.01
C LEU A 201 -19.03 -11.57 9.16
N GLY A 202 -20.36 -11.43 9.20
CA GLY A 202 -21.30 -12.56 9.25
C GLY A 202 -21.41 -13.35 7.95
N LEU A 203 -20.83 -12.89 6.86
CA LEU A 203 -20.71 -13.64 5.61
C LEU A 203 -19.71 -14.78 5.72
N LEU A 204 -18.79 -14.70 6.68
CA LEU A 204 -17.66 -15.60 6.83
C LEU A 204 -17.94 -16.70 7.86
N PRO A 205 -17.43 -17.92 7.63
CA PRO A 205 -17.29 -18.91 8.69
C PRO A 205 -16.45 -18.35 9.86
N ASP A 206 -16.70 -18.79 11.08
CA ASP A 206 -16.06 -18.24 12.28
C ASP A 206 -14.52 -18.25 12.21
N ALA A 207 -13.92 -19.31 11.67
CA ALA A 207 -12.46 -19.37 11.49
C ALA A 207 -11.96 -18.26 10.58
N LYS A 208 -12.58 -18.05 9.41
CA LYS A 208 -12.19 -16.99 8.45
C LYS A 208 -12.43 -15.59 9.01
N LYS A 209 -13.53 -15.43 9.76
CA LYS A 209 -13.82 -14.18 10.48
C LYS A 209 -12.72 -13.83 11.48
N GLN A 210 -12.22 -14.82 12.24
CA GLN A 210 -11.11 -14.59 13.18
C GLN A 210 -9.82 -14.22 12.46
N GLU A 211 -9.51 -14.85 11.31
CA GLU A 211 -8.35 -14.51 10.49
C GLU A 211 -8.41 -13.06 10.00
N VAL A 212 -9.57 -12.60 9.52
CA VAL A 212 -9.77 -11.20 9.11
C VAL A 212 -9.59 -10.24 10.29
N ILE A 213 -10.21 -10.53 11.44
CA ILE A 213 -10.09 -9.69 12.64
C ILE A 213 -8.64 -9.60 13.12
N LEU A 214 -7.89 -10.72 13.11
CA LEU A 214 -6.46 -10.71 13.45
C LEU A 214 -5.65 -9.87 12.48
N GLY A 215 -5.93 -9.97 11.17
CA GLY A 215 -5.31 -9.13 10.16
C GLY A 215 -5.52 -7.63 10.41
N VAL A 216 -6.75 -7.22 10.73
CA VAL A 216 -7.07 -5.81 11.09
C VAL A 216 -6.31 -5.39 12.35
N LYS A 217 -6.27 -6.22 13.40
CA LYS A 217 -5.54 -5.91 14.64
C LYS A 217 -4.03 -5.74 14.43
N VAL A 218 -3.45 -6.50 13.51
CA VAL A 218 -2.04 -6.32 13.14
C VAL A 218 -1.87 -5.04 12.32
N GLY A 219 -2.73 -4.76 11.34
CA GLY A 219 -2.71 -3.52 10.55
C GLY A 219 -2.75 -2.27 11.43
N ALA A 220 -3.54 -2.28 12.50
CA ALA A 220 -3.61 -1.19 13.47
C ALA A 220 -2.29 -0.92 14.24
N LYS A 221 -1.31 -1.82 14.14
CA LYS A 221 -0.04 -1.74 14.88
C LYS A 221 1.19 -1.79 13.97
N LEU A 222 1.06 -2.25 12.73
CA LEU A 222 2.16 -2.46 11.80
C LEU A 222 1.79 -2.01 10.39
N ASN A 223 2.51 -1.03 9.89
CA ASN A 223 2.47 -0.62 8.51
C ASN A 223 3.48 -1.45 7.69
N ILE A 224 3.02 -2.52 7.05
CA ILE A 224 3.89 -3.40 6.23
C ILE A 224 4.55 -2.65 5.05
N PRO A 225 3.90 -1.72 4.34
CA PRO A 225 4.56 -0.86 3.34
C PRO A 225 5.82 -0.16 3.85
N GLN A 226 5.87 0.25 5.10
CA GLN A 226 7.08 0.86 5.68
C GLN A 226 8.28 -0.11 5.68
N LEU A 227 8.06 -1.41 5.90
CA LEU A 227 9.12 -2.43 5.81
C LEU A 227 9.71 -2.47 4.38
N THR A 228 8.85 -2.55 3.38
CA THR A 228 9.31 -2.67 1.98
C THR A 228 10.03 -1.41 1.49
N GLN A 229 9.83 -0.29 2.17
CA GLN A 229 10.45 1.00 1.89
C GLN A 229 11.63 1.34 2.84
N GLY A 230 11.98 0.46 3.77
CA GLY A 230 13.07 0.71 4.74
C GLY A 230 12.80 1.86 5.71
N GLU A 231 11.54 2.30 5.81
CA GLU A 231 11.12 3.45 6.60
C GLU A 231 11.00 3.10 8.09
N ASN A 232 10.40 1.95 8.41
CA ASN A 232 10.24 1.48 9.80
C ASN A 232 11.55 0.94 10.40
N VAL A 233 11.48 0.47 11.62
CA VAL A 233 12.58 -0.17 12.36
C VAL A 233 12.26 -1.64 12.64
N PRO A 234 13.25 -2.51 12.90
CA PRO A 234 13.01 -3.92 13.22
C PRO A 234 11.99 -4.16 14.32
N GLY A 235 12.01 -3.37 15.40
CA GLY A 235 11.07 -3.47 16.52
C GLY A 235 9.62 -3.30 16.13
N SER A 236 9.31 -2.53 15.06
CA SER A 236 7.94 -2.40 14.53
C SER A 236 7.35 -3.76 14.13
N LEU A 237 8.19 -4.69 13.67
CA LEU A 237 7.74 -6.02 13.24
C LEU A 237 7.29 -6.91 14.40
N GLN A 238 7.53 -6.54 15.67
CA GLN A 238 7.09 -7.36 16.80
C GLN A 238 5.57 -7.59 16.80
N SER A 239 4.81 -6.64 16.29
CA SER A 239 3.35 -6.77 16.20
C SER A 239 2.90 -7.95 15.34
N ILE A 240 3.70 -8.39 14.36
CA ILE A 240 3.36 -9.54 13.50
C ILE A 240 3.38 -10.87 14.26
N LEU A 241 4.07 -10.92 15.41
CA LEU A 241 4.15 -12.12 16.23
C LEU A 241 2.78 -12.54 16.80
N MET A 242 1.80 -11.63 16.79
CA MET A 242 0.39 -11.95 17.08
C MET A 242 -0.20 -12.98 16.11
N LEU A 243 0.41 -13.12 14.92
CA LEU A 243 -0.02 -14.07 13.88
C LEU A 243 0.66 -15.45 13.99
N ARG A 244 1.46 -15.70 15.03
CA ARG A 244 2.02 -17.04 15.27
C ARG A 244 0.89 -18.04 15.44
N GLY A 245 0.96 -19.14 14.67
CA GLY A 245 -0.13 -20.14 14.62
C GLY A 245 -1.32 -19.76 13.72
N HIS A 246 -1.31 -18.56 13.12
CA HIS A 246 -2.37 -18.06 12.24
C HIS A 246 -1.82 -17.63 10.86
N PRO A 247 -1.16 -18.53 10.09
CA PRO A 247 -0.52 -18.17 8.83
C PRO A 247 -1.50 -17.61 7.80
N GLN A 248 -2.76 -18.07 7.83
CA GLN A 248 -3.79 -17.58 6.90
C GLN A 248 -4.18 -16.12 7.19
N ALA A 249 -4.15 -15.68 8.44
CA ALA A 249 -4.38 -14.28 8.78
C ALA A 249 -3.27 -13.37 8.18
N LEU A 250 -1.99 -13.83 8.19
CA LEU A 250 -0.90 -13.13 7.48
C LEU A 250 -1.16 -13.10 5.97
N ASN A 251 -1.51 -14.25 5.37
CA ASN A 251 -1.76 -14.36 3.94
C ASN A 251 -2.84 -13.37 3.48
N LEU A 252 -3.97 -13.33 4.18
CA LEU A 252 -5.10 -12.43 3.87
C LEU A 252 -4.69 -10.96 4.05
N LYS A 253 -4.06 -10.60 5.18
CA LYS A 253 -3.65 -9.22 5.45
C LYS A 253 -2.58 -8.74 4.46
N TYR A 254 -1.65 -9.60 4.08
CA TYR A 254 -0.62 -9.25 3.12
C TYR A 254 -1.19 -9.01 1.72
N LEU A 255 -2.07 -9.89 1.25
CA LEU A 255 -2.78 -9.71 -0.02
C LEU A 255 -3.67 -8.47 -0.01
N GLU A 256 -4.39 -8.22 1.08
CA GLU A 256 -5.19 -7.01 1.26
C GLU A 256 -4.32 -5.75 1.04
N ILE A 257 -3.15 -5.67 1.69
CA ILE A 257 -2.24 -4.53 1.56
C ILE A 257 -1.72 -4.39 0.12
N MET A 258 -1.32 -5.47 -0.53
CA MET A 258 -0.87 -5.41 -1.93
C MET A 258 -1.99 -4.92 -2.86
N LEU A 259 -3.21 -5.36 -2.63
CA LEU A 259 -4.36 -4.92 -3.42
C LEU A 259 -4.76 -3.48 -3.09
N ASP A 260 -4.65 -3.05 -1.83
CA ASP A 260 -4.86 -1.67 -1.43
C ASP A 260 -3.88 -0.71 -2.12
N VAL A 261 -2.60 -1.09 -2.19
CA VAL A 261 -1.60 -0.35 -2.99
C VAL A 261 -1.96 -0.36 -4.48
N SER A 262 -2.57 -1.44 -4.98
CA SER A 262 -3.04 -1.51 -6.38
C SER A 262 -4.11 -0.44 -6.66
N GLY A 263 -5.03 -0.23 -5.73
CA GLY A 263 -6.09 0.78 -5.85
C GLY A 263 -5.71 2.20 -5.42
N ALA A 264 -4.55 2.39 -4.80
CA ALA A 264 -4.14 3.67 -4.20
C ALA A 264 -4.11 4.86 -5.21
N GLY A 265 -4.06 4.61 -6.51
CA GLY A 265 -4.11 5.62 -7.56
C GLY A 265 -5.52 5.96 -8.07
N ALA A 266 -6.56 5.26 -7.65
CA ALA A 266 -7.90 5.34 -8.23
C ALA A 266 -8.62 6.67 -7.97
N HIS A 267 -8.15 7.48 -7.03
CA HIS A 267 -8.61 8.84 -6.82
C HIS A 267 -8.21 9.81 -7.96
N LEU A 268 -7.27 9.41 -8.82
CA LEU A 268 -6.84 10.14 -10.02
C LEU A 268 -7.13 9.35 -11.30
N ASP A 269 -6.88 8.04 -11.29
CA ASP A 269 -7.04 7.16 -12.44
C ASP A 269 -7.43 5.75 -11.98
N ALA A 270 -8.67 5.36 -12.24
CA ALA A 270 -9.24 4.07 -11.87
C ALA A 270 -9.21 3.05 -13.02
N ARG A 271 -8.39 3.26 -14.07
CA ARG A 271 -8.35 2.39 -15.26
C ARG A 271 -7.41 1.19 -15.14
N GLY A 272 -6.66 1.09 -14.04
CA GLY A 272 -5.75 0.00 -13.76
C GLY A 272 -5.05 0.19 -12.43
N ALA A 273 -4.24 -0.79 -12.01
CA ALA A 273 -3.47 -0.74 -10.77
C ALA A 273 -2.20 0.13 -10.95
N VAL A 274 -2.39 1.44 -11.19
CA VAL A 274 -1.33 2.38 -11.61
C VAL A 274 -0.18 2.54 -10.60
N ARG A 275 -0.39 2.17 -9.34
CA ARG A 275 0.63 2.24 -8.27
C ARG A 275 1.36 0.91 -8.02
N MET A 276 0.81 -0.23 -8.43
CA MET A 276 1.43 -1.56 -8.28
C MET A 276 2.40 -1.84 -9.44
N ILE A 277 3.37 -0.96 -9.62
CA ILE A 277 4.42 -1.04 -10.65
C ILE A 277 5.50 -2.06 -10.28
N GLU A 278 6.37 -2.40 -11.25
CA GLU A 278 7.40 -3.43 -11.12
C GLU A 278 8.23 -3.35 -9.81
N PRO A 279 8.86 -2.21 -9.44
CA PRO A 279 9.67 -2.15 -8.22
C PRO A 279 8.84 -2.28 -6.94
N VAL A 280 7.58 -1.85 -6.95
CA VAL A 280 6.68 -1.96 -5.81
C VAL A 280 6.27 -3.42 -5.61
N CYS A 281 5.71 -4.05 -6.64
CA CYS A 281 5.28 -5.45 -6.58
C CYS A 281 6.44 -6.38 -6.19
N SER A 282 7.60 -6.22 -6.83
CA SER A 282 8.80 -7.01 -6.53
C SER A 282 9.23 -6.88 -5.07
N SER A 283 9.16 -5.68 -4.47
CA SER A 283 9.53 -5.50 -3.06
C SER A 283 8.58 -6.22 -2.10
N PHE A 284 7.29 -6.23 -2.38
CA PHE A 284 6.32 -7.00 -1.62
C PHE A 284 6.54 -8.51 -1.76
N LEU A 285 6.76 -9.00 -2.99
CA LEU A 285 7.02 -10.42 -3.23
C LEU A 285 8.29 -10.92 -2.54
N LEU A 286 9.30 -10.08 -2.36
CA LEU A 286 10.51 -10.40 -1.60
C LEU A 286 10.29 -10.40 -0.08
N ALA A 287 9.46 -9.51 0.44
CA ALA A 287 9.24 -9.39 1.88
C ALA A 287 8.27 -10.46 2.43
N PHE A 288 7.32 -10.94 1.64
CA PHE A 288 6.30 -11.89 2.09
C PHE A 288 6.87 -13.17 2.73
N PRO A 289 7.77 -13.94 2.08
CA PRO A 289 8.33 -15.15 2.68
C PRO A 289 9.16 -14.87 3.92
N VAL A 290 9.75 -13.67 4.02
CA VAL A 290 10.50 -13.26 5.21
C VAL A 290 9.55 -13.11 6.41
N LEU A 291 8.38 -12.49 6.22
CA LEU A 291 7.38 -12.37 7.28
C LEU A 291 6.76 -13.72 7.66
N GLN A 292 6.59 -14.63 6.69
CA GLN A 292 6.20 -16.01 6.98
C GLN A 292 7.24 -16.73 7.86
N ASP A 293 8.54 -16.50 7.63
CA ASP A 293 9.62 -17.03 8.46
C ASP A 293 9.56 -16.48 9.89
N VAL A 294 9.21 -15.20 10.07
CA VAL A 294 9.06 -14.58 11.41
C VAL A 294 7.91 -15.23 12.20
N ILE A 295 6.72 -15.36 11.61
CA ILE A 295 5.58 -15.95 12.32
C ILE A 295 5.75 -17.45 12.56
N ALA A 296 6.56 -18.13 11.73
CA ALA A 296 6.94 -19.53 11.94
C ALA A 296 8.08 -19.70 12.96
N GLY A 297 8.64 -18.61 13.50
CA GLY A 297 9.74 -18.64 14.47
C GLY A 297 11.11 -19.01 13.88
N ARG A 298 11.26 -18.96 12.55
CA ARG A 298 12.53 -19.26 11.86
C ARG A 298 13.48 -18.06 11.79
N LEU A 299 12.94 -16.84 11.88
CA LEU A 299 13.71 -15.60 11.90
C LEU A 299 13.30 -14.72 13.08
N SER A 300 14.27 -14.01 13.67
CA SER A 300 13.97 -12.87 14.54
C SER A 300 13.47 -11.68 13.72
N VAL A 301 12.81 -10.71 14.36
CA VAL A 301 12.35 -9.48 13.65
C VAL A 301 13.51 -8.67 13.09
N ARG A 302 14.66 -8.65 13.82
CA ARG A 302 15.90 -7.98 13.37
C ARG A 302 16.49 -8.66 12.13
N ASP A 303 16.61 -9.99 12.16
CA ASP A 303 17.16 -10.75 11.02
C ASP A 303 16.24 -10.64 9.80
N ALA A 304 14.92 -10.65 10.02
CA ALA A 304 13.92 -10.45 8.98
C ALA A 304 14.06 -9.08 8.30
N TYR A 305 14.17 -8.02 9.09
CA TYR A 305 14.39 -6.68 8.57
C TYR A 305 15.67 -6.58 7.75
N ASN A 306 16.79 -7.09 8.31
CA ASN A 306 18.07 -7.11 7.62
C ASN A 306 18.03 -7.98 6.34
N LYS A 307 17.28 -9.09 6.34
CA LYS A 307 17.09 -9.93 5.13
C LYS A 307 16.37 -9.18 4.01
N VAL A 308 15.38 -8.35 4.33
CA VAL A 308 14.72 -7.48 3.33
C VAL A 308 15.71 -6.45 2.76
N LEU A 309 16.54 -5.84 3.60
CA LEU A 309 17.60 -4.93 3.13
C LEU A 309 18.67 -5.63 2.29
N GLN A 310 19.07 -6.85 2.66
CA GLN A 310 20.01 -7.65 1.87
C GLN A 310 19.49 -7.97 0.47
N TYR A 311 18.20 -8.28 0.33
CA TYR A 311 17.59 -8.46 -0.98
C TYR A 311 17.66 -7.18 -1.83
N ARG A 312 17.46 -6.01 -1.22
CA ARG A 312 17.65 -4.72 -1.89
C ARG A 312 19.11 -4.53 -2.34
N GLY A 313 20.04 -4.82 -1.45
CA GLY A 313 21.47 -4.77 -1.77
C GLY A 313 21.86 -5.71 -2.91
N GLN A 314 21.29 -6.91 -2.93
CA GLN A 314 21.53 -7.87 -4.01
C GLN A 314 20.99 -7.36 -5.35
N LEU A 315 19.79 -6.77 -5.39
CA LEU A 315 19.24 -6.16 -6.61
C LEU A 315 20.14 -5.05 -7.18
N LEU A 316 20.77 -4.24 -6.31
CA LEU A 316 21.73 -3.21 -6.75
C LEU A 316 23.03 -3.83 -7.23
N TYR A 317 23.54 -4.86 -6.53
CA TYR A 317 24.74 -5.61 -6.92
C TYR A 317 24.57 -6.26 -8.30
N ASP A 318 23.43 -6.90 -8.57
CA ASP A 318 23.10 -7.52 -9.86
C ASP A 318 23.05 -6.50 -11.01
N LYS A 319 22.90 -5.21 -10.68
CA LYS A 319 22.94 -4.09 -11.63
C LYS A 319 24.29 -3.37 -11.68
N GLY A 320 25.32 -3.93 -11.05
CA GLY A 320 26.70 -3.44 -11.12
C GLY A 320 27.11 -2.48 -9.99
N PHE A 321 26.27 -2.29 -8.96
CA PHE A 321 26.67 -1.51 -7.79
C PHE A 321 27.52 -2.38 -6.84
N PRO A 322 28.46 -1.82 -6.06
CA PRO A 322 29.26 -2.60 -5.10
C PRO A 322 28.39 -3.38 -4.10
N LYS A 323 28.88 -4.53 -3.66
CA LYS A 323 28.21 -5.35 -2.63
C LYS A 323 28.19 -4.61 -1.30
N LEU A 324 26.99 -4.54 -0.70
CA LEU A 324 26.74 -3.92 0.61
C LEU A 324 26.43 -4.98 1.66
N SER A 325 26.78 -4.71 2.92
CA SER A 325 26.53 -5.60 4.05
C SER A 325 25.67 -4.94 5.12
N THR A 326 24.66 -5.65 5.59
CA THR A 326 23.85 -5.20 6.74
C THR A 326 24.59 -5.29 8.08
N ASP A 327 25.76 -5.95 8.13
CA ASP A 327 26.62 -6.00 9.31
C ASP A 327 27.51 -4.74 9.44
N ASN A 328 27.66 -3.98 8.35
CA ASN A 328 28.32 -2.70 8.36
C ASN A 328 27.30 -1.56 8.59
N PRO A 329 27.39 -0.79 9.68
CA PRO A 329 26.40 0.26 9.97
C PRO A 329 26.25 1.31 8.86
N SER A 330 27.32 1.67 8.16
CA SER A 330 27.28 2.62 7.06
C SER A 330 26.54 2.06 5.84
N ASP A 331 26.83 0.79 5.49
CA ASP A 331 26.15 0.12 4.38
C ASP A 331 24.68 -0.12 4.69
N ARG A 332 24.36 -0.52 5.93
CA ARG A 332 22.99 -0.74 6.39
C ARG A 332 22.16 0.56 6.32
N ALA A 333 22.73 1.67 6.79
CA ALA A 333 22.11 2.99 6.68
C ALA A 333 21.90 3.37 5.21
N PHE A 334 22.90 3.15 4.37
CA PHE A 334 22.79 3.43 2.93
C PHE A 334 21.73 2.56 2.23
N LEU A 335 21.62 1.28 2.58
CA LEU A 335 20.57 0.39 2.07
C LEU A 335 19.16 0.89 2.44
N ARG A 336 18.98 1.41 3.67
CA ARG A 336 17.70 2.03 4.07
C ARG A 336 17.40 3.29 3.24
N LEU A 337 18.40 4.16 3.02
CA LEU A 337 18.25 5.33 2.15
C LEU A 337 17.86 4.93 0.72
N CYS A 338 18.53 3.93 0.16
CA CYS A 338 18.18 3.39 -1.16
C CYS A 338 16.76 2.80 -1.20
N ALA A 339 16.31 2.15 -0.12
CA ALA A 339 14.95 1.62 -0.03
C ALA A 339 13.91 2.75 0.01
N MET A 340 14.11 3.78 0.85
CA MET A 340 13.24 4.96 0.92
C MET A 340 13.23 5.75 -0.38
N GLY A 341 14.39 5.92 -1.03
CA GLY A 341 14.54 6.58 -2.34
C GLY A 341 14.06 5.74 -3.53
N ARG A 342 13.61 4.49 -3.29
CA ARG A 342 13.19 3.54 -4.34
C ARG A 342 14.27 3.35 -5.41
N VAL A 343 15.53 3.38 -5.01
CA VAL A 343 16.69 3.23 -5.90
C VAL A 343 16.65 1.86 -6.55
N ALA A 344 16.58 1.82 -7.88
CA ALA A 344 16.37 0.60 -8.64
C ALA A 344 17.39 0.36 -9.76
N ASP A 345 18.34 1.27 -9.96
CA ASP A 345 19.38 1.19 -10.98
C ASP A 345 20.71 1.68 -10.46
N GLN A 346 21.79 1.36 -11.19
CA GLN A 346 23.17 1.66 -10.80
C GLN A 346 23.44 3.16 -10.77
N HIS A 347 22.93 3.92 -11.74
CA HIS A 347 23.19 5.35 -11.83
C HIS A 347 22.61 6.10 -10.62
N LEU A 348 21.33 5.86 -10.31
CA LEU A 348 20.70 6.49 -9.15
C LEU A 348 21.37 6.04 -7.83
N ALA A 349 21.83 4.78 -7.74
CA ALA A 349 22.57 4.30 -6.59
C ALA A 349 23.90 5.05 -6.42
N GLN A 350 24.61 5.38 -7.52
CA GLN A 350 25.83 6.17 -7.49
C GLN A 350 25.57 7.63 -7.06
N VAL A 351 24.49 8.24 -7.53
CA VAL A 351 24.08 9.60 -7.12
C VAL A 351 23.76 9.64 -5.61
N PHE A 352 23.03 8.64 -5.10
CA PHE A 352 22.76 8.48 -3.65
C PHE A 352 24.05 8.26 -2.85
N ASP A 353 24.95 7.39 -3.32
CA ASP A 353 26.23 7.09 -2.65
C ASP A 353 27.10 8.33 -2.58
N GLN A 354 27.20 9.10 -3.67
CA GLN A 354 27.96 10.34 -3.67
C GLN A 354 27.34 11.37 -2.71
N ALA A 355 26.01 11.54 -2.71
CA ALA A 355 25.34 12.41 -1.75
C ALA A 355 25.63 11.99 -0.30
N PHE A 356 25.52 10.71 0.02
CA PHE A 356 25.75 10.17 1.36
C PHE A 356 27.22 10.28 1.79
N ARG A 357 28.18 9.97 0.92
CA ARG A 357 29.62 10.01 1.24
C ARG A 357 30.12 11.42 1.48
N THR A 358 29.58 12.40 0.76
CA THR A 358 30.03 13.79 0.80
C THR A 358 29.29 14.66 1.83
N LEU A 359 28.39 14.06 2.64
CA LEU A 359 27.82 14.73 3.81
C LEU A 359 28.92 15.18 4.78
N PRO A 360 28.73 16.31 5.50
CA PRO A 360 29.60 16.68 6.62
C PRO A 360 29.69 15.52 7.65
N ALA A 361 30.88 15.25 8.17
CA ALA A 361 31.11 14.08 9.03
C ALA A 361 30.16 14.00 10.24
N PRO A 362 29.83 15.08 10.97
CA PRO A 362 28.87 15.04 12.06
C PRO A 362 27.46 14.64 11.57
N THR A 363 26.97 15.26 10.49
CA THR A 363 25.65 14.97 9.89
C THR A 363 25.54 13.52 9.44
N LYS A 364 26.61 13.01 8.80
CA LYS A 364 26.68 11.63 8.36
C LYS A 364 26.62 10.64 9.53
N GLN A 365 27.36 10.95 10.60
CA GLN A 365 27.36 10.09 11.80
C GLN A 365 26.00 10.07 12.47
N GLU A 366 25.36 11.20 12.61
CA GLU A 366 23.99 11.31 13.14
C GLU A 366 23.00 10.48 12.33
N LEU A 367 23.07 10.61 10.99
CA LEU A 367 22.22 9.86 10.09
C LEU A 367 22.45 8.35 10.19
N ILE A 368 23.71 7.90 10.25
CA ILE A 368 24.05 6.48 10.46
C ILE A 368 23.50 5.99 11.78
N THR A 369 23.67 6.77 12.85
CA THR A 369 23.16 6.41 14.19
C THR A 369 21.64 6.24 14.15
N GLY A 370 20.89 7.24 13.68
CA GLY A 370 19.44 7.19 13.62
C GLY A 370 18.89 6.05 12.73
N LEU A 371 19.56 5.75 11.61
CA LEU A 371 19.18 4.67 10.72
C LEU A 371 19.58 3.26 11.22
N ASN A 372 20.40 3.14 12.27
CA ASN A 372 20.80 1.84 12.83
C ASN A 372 20.09 1.48 14.13
N VAL A 373 19.29 2.36 14.71
CA VAL A 373 18.45 2.04 15.87
C VAL A 373 17.41 1.01 15.45
N ASP A 374 17.28 -0.07 16.21
CA ASP A 374 16.39 -1.19 15.87
C ASP A 374 15.03 -1.13 16.59
N GLY A 375 14.92 -0.45 17.72
CA GLY A 375 13.71 -0.37 18.53
C GLY A 375 13.28 -1.72 19.12
N CYS A 376 14.22 -2.66 19.25
CA CYS A 376 13.98 -3.97 19.85
C CYS A 376 14.31 -3.95 21.34
N ASP A 377 13.70 -4.88 22.11
CA ASP A 377 14.04 -5.12 23.52
C ASP A 377 13.94 -3.88 24.43
N GLY A 378 13.02 -2.96 24.10
CA GLY A 378 12.81 -1.72 24.84
C GLY A 378 13.77 -0.58 24.46
N GLU A 379 14.52 -0.72 23.37
CA GLU A 379 15.29 0.37 22.79
C GLU A 379 14.39 1.43 22.22
N ASP A 380 14.68 2.70 22.52
CA ASP A 380 13.97 3.86 21.96
C ASP A 380 14.30 3.98 20.48
N ALA A 381 13.28 4.18 19.63
CA ALA A 381 13.48 4.37 18.20
C ALA A 381 12.60 5.47 17.63
N VAL A 382 13.03 6.04 16.51
CA VAL A 382 12.27 7.04 15.76
C VAL A 382 12.06 6.56 14.33
N ILE A 383 10.81 6.60 13.87
CA ILE A 383 10.43 6.41 12.48
C ILE A 383 10.12 7.77 11.88
N LEU A 384 10.77 8.14 10.77
CA LEU A 384 10.45 9.33 10.00
C LEU A 384 9.34 9.00 8.99
N TYR A 385 8.10 9.08 9.46
CA TYR A 385 6.91 8.73 8.68
C TYR A 385 6.73 9.67 7.49
N TYR A 386 6.47 9.13 6.30
CA TYR A 386 6.45 9.78 4.99
C TYR A 386 7.82 10.13 4.39
N MET A 387 8.94 9.71 4.96
CA MET A 387 10.26 10.01 4.35
C MET A 387 10.41 9.47 2.91
N PRO A 388 9.86 8.30 2.52
CA PRO A 388 9.85 7.86 1.12
C PRO A 388 9.12 8.81 0.18
N ALA A 389 8.05 9.47 0.62
CA ALA A 389 7.35 10.48 -0.16
C ALA A 389 8.19 11.76 -0.31
N VAL A 390 8.90 12.16 0.74
CA VAL A 390 9.82 13.30 0.72
C VAL A 390 10.96 13.06 -0.27
N PHE A 391 11.57 11.87 -0.29
CA PHE A 391 12.57 11.50 -1.31
C PHE A 391 11.98 11.50 -2.72
N ALA A 392 10.78 10.91 -2.89
CA ALA A 392 10.12 10.87 -4.19
C ALA A 392 9.85 12.27 -4.75
N GLU A 393 9.47 13.21 -3.88
CA GLU A 393 9.23 14.60 -4.28
C GLU A 393 10.54 15.31 -4.65
N GLY A 394 11.62 15.14 -3.87
CA GLY A 394 12.94 15.66 -4.19
C GLY A 394 13.46 15.17 -5.54
N LEU A 395 13.32 13.89 -5.82
CA LEU A 395 13.69 13.29 -7.11
C LEU A 395 12.77 13.78 -8.25
N ARG A 396 11.50 14.07 -7.97
CA ARG A 396 10.56 14.59 -8.96
C ARG A 396 10.95 15.99 -9.41
N VAL A 397 11.25 16.90 -8.47
CA VAL A 397 11.58 18.31 -8.78
C VAL A 397 12.96 18.45 -9.43
N THR A 398 13.84 17.44 -9.28
CA THR A 398 15.16 17.40 -9.93
C THR A 398 15.19 16.55 -11.20
N ARG A 399 14.04 16.11 -11.70
CA ARG A 399 13.98 15.31 -12.92
C ARG A 399 14.49 16.12 -14.12
N GLY A 400 15.55 15.61 -14.78
CA GLY A 400 16.21 16.26 -15.91
C GLY A 400 17.30 17.25 -15.51
N GLU A 401 17.51 17.49 -14.23
CA GLU A 401 18.65 18.24 -13.72
C GLU A 401 19.94 17.42 -13.76
N SER A 402 21.08 18.10 -13.64
CA SER A 402 22.40 17.44 -13.57
C SER A 402 22.53 16.57 -12.29
N ASP A 403 23.38 15.54 -12.34
CA ASP A 403 23.72 14.71 -11.18
C ASP A 403 24.18 15.56 -10.00
N ARG A 404 24.98 16.59 -10.26
CA ARG A 404 25.41 17.53 -9.22
C ARG A 404 24.23 18.14 -8.48
N LYS A 405 23.18 18.56 -9.21
CA LYS A 405 21.98 19.16 -8.61
C LYS A 405 21.16 18.15 -7.84
N GLN A 406 21.03 16.94 -8.36
CA GLN A 406 20.39 15.82 -7.64
C GLN A 406 21.15 15.49 -6.34
N ILE A 407 22.49 15.47 -6.37
CA ILE A 407 23.32 15.26 -5.19
C ILE A 407 23.09 16.36 -4.14
N GLU A 408 23.09 17.64 -4.54
CA GLU A 408 22.84 18.77 -3.63
C GLU A 408 21.47 18.64 -2.94
N VAL A 409 20.43 18.27 -3.67
CA VAL A 409 19.08 18.03 -3.12
C VAL A 409 19.06 16.82 -2.18
N LEU A 410 19.66 15.70 -2.57
CA LEU A 410 19.73 14.51 -1.71
C LEU A 410 20.52 14.76 -0.42
N GLN A 411 21.60 15.54 -0.48
CA GLN A 411 22.34 15.96 0.72
C GLN A 411 21.46 16.79 1.66
N SER A 412 20.64 17.70 1.12
CA SER A 412 19.70 18.48 1.92
C SER A 412 18.64 17.57 2.59
N LEU A 413 18.08 16.61 1.85
CA LEU A 413 17.12 15.63 2.42
C LEU A 413 17.76 14.76 3.50
N MET A 414 18.97 14.24 3.28
CA MET A 414 19.71 13.43 4.26
C MET A 414 20.10 14.26 5.49
N SER A 415 20.45 15.54 5.32
CA SER A 415 20.73 16.46 6.43
C SER A 415 19.46 16.78 7.23
N PHE A 416 18.33 16.93 6.56
CA PHE A 416 17.03 17.07 7.20
C PHE A 416 16.69 15.83 8.06
N MET A 417 16.92 14.62 7.53
CA MET A 417 16.74 13.39 8.29
C MET A 417 17.63 13.34 9.54
N ALA A 418 18.95 13.62 9.38
CA ALA A 418 19.90 13.62 10.48
C ALA A 418 19.44 14.56 11.60
N ARG A 419 19.10 15.80 11.25
CA ARG A 419 18.59 16.79 12.19
C ARG A 419 17.29 16.31 12.87
N THR A 420 16.37 15.71 12.13
CA THR A 420 15.10 15.22 12.68
C THR A 420 15.32 14.07 13.66
N TYR A 421 16.26 13.16 13.39
CA TYR A 421 16.66 12.14 14.37
C TYR A 421 17.26 12.76 15.64
N HIS A 422 18.13 13.75 15.49
CA HIS A 422 18.75 14.47 16.61
C HIS A 422 17.73 15.20 17.48
N ASP A 423 16.80 15.90 16.84
CA ASP A 423 15.84 16.79 17.53
C ASP A 423 14.64 16.02 18.12
N THR A 424 14.37 14.80 17.63
CA THR A 424 13.28 13.99 18.16
C THR A 424 13.72 13.22 19.38
N LYS A 425 13.09 13.52 20.52
CA LYS A 425 13.29 12.75 21.74
C LYS A 425 12.22 11.66 21.83
N PRO A 426 12.57 10.40 21.60
CA PRO A 426 11.60 9.31 21.70
C PRO A 426 11.11 9.19 23.16
N ILE A 427 9.91 8.67 23.31
CA ILE A 427 9.42 8.27 24.62
C ILE A 427 10.17 7.01 25.05
N PRO A 428 10.72 6.96 26.26
CA PRO A 428 11.49 5.81 26.72
C PRO A 428 10.77 4.47 26.53
N GLY A 429 11.45 3.50 25.93
CA GLY A 429 10.93 2.15 25.67
C GLY A 429 9.91 2.09 24.53
N THR A 430 9.80 3.12 23.69
CA THR A 430 8.80 3.14 22.59
C THR A 430 9.42 3.42 21.23
N ILE A 431 8.65 3.09 20.19
CA ILE A 431 8.92 3.50 18.81
C ILE A 431 8.04 4.72 18.54
N THR A 432 8.68 5.88 18.36
CA THR A 432 8.00 7.16 18.10
C THR A 432 7.93 7.40 16.60
N GLU A 433 6.74 7.60 16.04
CA GLU A 433 6.57 8.04 14.66
C GLU A 433 6.62 9.58 14.59
N ARG A 434 7.48 10.09 13.73
CA ARG A 434 7.63 11.52 13.44
C ARG A 434 7.15 11.81 12.03
N ASP A 435 6.01 12.45 11.89
CA ASP A 435 5.48 12.86 10.59
C ASP A 435 6.37 13.95 9.98
N VAL A 436 6.95 13.66 8.81
CA VAL A 436 7.82 14.56 8.05
C VAL A 436 7.16 15.07 6.75
N SER A 437 5.86 14.79 6.54
CA SER A 437 5.14 15.15 5.31
C SER A 437 5.21 16.65 4.99
N LYS A 438 5.25 17.50 6.01
CA LYS A 438 5.41 18.95 5.87
C LYS A 438 6.65 19.36 5.05
N ALA A 439 7.69 18.54 5.03
CA ALA A 439 8.88 18.80 4.22
C ALA A 439 8.56 18.88 2.72
N THR A 440 7.53 18.19 2.25
CA THR A 440 7.12 18.23 0.83
C THR A 440 6.66 19.61 0.39
N GLU A 441 6.04 20.40 1.29
CA GLU A 441 5.64 21.77 1.01
C GLU A 441 6.85 22.69 0.71
N PHE A 442 7.98 22.44 1.39
CA PHE A 442 9.23 23.17 1.15
C PHE A 442 9.87 22.75 -0.17
N ILE A 443 9.84 21.45 -0.48
CA ILE A 443 10.43 20.89 -1.71
C ILE A 443 9.67 21.37 -2.96
N GLN A 444 8.35 21.59 -2.85
CA GLN A 444 7.51 22.06 -3.95
C GLN A 444 7.72 23.55 -4.27
N ARG A 445 8.39 24.32 -3.41
CA ARG A 445 8.68 25.74 -3.68
C ARG A 445 9.69 25.87 -4.81
N GLU A 446 9.47 26.77 -5.75
CA GLU A 446 10.41 27.03 -6.85
C GLU A 446 11.83 27.36 -6.36
N ALA A 447 11.96 27.99 -5.19
CA ALA A 447 13.22 28.31 -4.58
C ALA A 447 14.03 27.06 -4.18
N PHE A 448 13.41 25.93 -3.87
CA PHE A 448 14.08 24.73 -3.36
C PHE A 448 15.10 24.15 -4.34
N VAL A 449 14.77 24.06 -5.62
CA VAL A 449 15.71 23.54 -6.62
C VAL A 449 16.93 24.47 -6.75
N ARG A 450 16.75 25.79 -6.59
CA ARG A 450 17.86 26.76 -6.62
C ARG A 450 18.72 26.68 -5.36
N ASP A 451 18.05 26.64 -4.20
CA ASP A 451 18.68 26.56 -2.89
C ASP A 451 18.00 25.50 -2.01
N PRO A 452 18.50 24.23 -2.04
CA PRO A 452 17.93 23.18 -1.21
C PRO A 452 18.05 23.41 0.30
N THR A 453 18.89 24.37 0.74
CA THR A 453 19.07 24.66 2.17
C THR A 453 17.83 25.29 2.82
N ILE A 454 16.86 25.78 2.06
CA ILE A 454 15.57 26.25 2.60
C ILE A 454 14.82 25.17 3.39
N LEU A 455 15.16 23.89 3.18
CA LEU A 455 14.61 22.79 3.98
C LEU A 455 15.05 22.87 5.48
N ASN A 456 16.12 23.62 5.77
CA ASN A 456 16.52 23.90 7.15
C ASN A 456 15.49 24.74 7.92
N GLU A 457 14.64 25.47 7.23
CA GLU A 457 13.55 26.27 7.81
C GLU A 457 12.31 25.41 8.15
N CYS A 458 12.30 24.16 7.67
CA CYS A 458 11.18 23.26 7.96
C CYS A 458 11.18 22.87 9.44
N ILE A 459 10.23 23.42 10.18
CA ILE A 459 9.95 23.07 11.57
C ILE A 459 8.79 22.08 11.58
N LEU A 460 9.06 20.87 12.07
CA LEU A 460 8.03 19.84 12.20
C LEU A 460 7.14 20.11 13.42
N PRO A 461 5.84 19.80 13.33
CA PRO A 461 4.97 19.80 14.52
C PRO A 461 5.56 18.93 15.62
N VAL A 462 5.26 19.21 16.87
CA VAL A 462 5.68 18.34 17.99
C VAL A 462 5.08 16.95 17.78
N ALA A 463 5.87 15.90 18.03
CA ALA A 463 5.36 14.54 17.95
C ALA A 463 4.15 14.39 18.89
N THR A 464 3.00 14.03 18.36
CA THR A 464 1.83 13.67 19.17
C THR A 464 1.98 12.19 19.53
N CYS A 465 1.89 11.91 20.83
CA CYS A 465 1.84 10.55 21.37
C CYS A 465 0.55 9.86 20.96
#